data_70c8b22d78b2c156e750589be42c5ed4
#
_entry.id   70c8b22d78b2c156e750589be42c5ed4
#
_cell.length_a   1.000
_cell.length_b   1.000
_cell.length_c   1.000
_cell.angle_alpha   90.00
_cell.angle_beta   90.00
_cell.angle_gamma   90.00
#
_symmetry.space_group_name_H-M   'P 1'
#
loop_
_entity.id
_entity.type
_entity.pdbx_description
1 polymer ?
#
loop_
_entity_poly.entity_id
_entity_poly.type
_entity_poly.pdbx_seq_one_letter_code
_entity_poly.pdbx_strand_id
1 'polypeptide(L)'
;ISVVVNKNYHSLMDHLGSGREWDLVRKNGGLHIFPPFAEKEVGGPYVGRAGALANLLDFLKSQKEEYVVMSDTNVVVNFDFNAMIQAHMDSEADITIAYNEQELPEELLDYQTSDRIFYYTFDVEQGRIRKVSINPKTEGVQNTSMNIFVIARELLIELVSTAYMQGRSFFMRDVIMPQLSKLNVQAYKYTGYVARISGMKSYFEENMKLLDDYNLDALFSAAPIYTKIRGDNPTHYKDGAKVQNVMMADGCVIEGEVENSVIFRGVKIGKGAKVRNSILMQDTVVEAGANVEYLITDKNVVITAGKEMKGTDTFPVYIEKFTTV
;
A
#
# COMPACT_ATOMS: atom_id res chain seq x y z
N ILE A 1 -10.24 -8.98 11.59
CA ILE A 1 -9.24 -8.09 10.95
C ILE A 1 -9.39 -6.69 11.49
N SER A 2 -8.28 -6.03 11.82
CA SER A 2 -8.27 -4.67 12.36
C SER A 2 -7.54 -3.74 11.41
N VAL A 3 -8.18 -2.63 11.06
CA VAL A 3 -7.59 -1.59 10.22
C VAL A 3 -7.42 -0.33 11.06
N VAL A 4 -6.16 0.04 11.28
CA VAL A 4 -5.80 1.23 12.03
C VAL A 4 -5.57 2.37 11.05
N VAL A 5 -6.37 3.43 11.17
CA VAL A 5 -6.34 4.56 10.24
C VAL A 5 -5.83 5.81 10.92
N ASN A 6 -5.23 6.74 10.17
CA ASN A 6 -4.66 7.97 10.74
C ASN A 6 -5.26 9.22 10.09
N LYS A 7 -4.84 9.57 8.88
CA LYS A 7 -5.26 10.78 8.16
C LYS A 7 -5.98 10.41 6.87
N ASN A 8 -6.88 11.29 6.41
CA ASN A 8 -7.56 11.19 5.11
C ASN A 8 -8.23 9.83 4.84
N TYR A 9 -8.79 9.20 5.88
CA TYR A 9 -9.27 7.82 5.84
C TYR A 9 -10.70 7.67 5.29
N HIS A 10 -11.41 8.74 4.94
CA HIS A 10 -12.79 8.64 4.43
C HIS A 10 -12.89 7.76 3.19
N SER A 11 -12.00 7.95 2.20
CA SER A 11 -12.00 7.15 0.98
C SER A 11 -11.71 5.66 1.25
N LEU A 12 -10.86 5.36 2.23
CA LEU A 12 -10.60 3.99 2.68
C LEU A 12 -11.83 3.39 3.35
N MET A 13 -12.51 4.14 4.23
CA MET A 13 -13.75 3.69 4.88
C MET A 13 -14.85 3.42 3.86
N ASP A 14 -15.02 4.30 2.86
CA ASP A 14 -15.98 4.11 1.77
C ASP A 14 -15.64 2.85 0.93
N HIS A 15 -14.34 2.59 0.72
CA HIS A 15 -13.90 1.39 0.01
C HIS A 15 -14.17 0.12 0.81
N LEU A 16 -13.79 0.10 2.08
CA LEU A 16 -13.96 -1.07 2.96
C LEU A 16 -15.44 -1.33 3.29
N GLY A 17 -16.24 -0.29 3.46
CA GLY A 17 -17.64 -0.41 3.85
C GLY A 17 -17.81 -1.30 5.08
N SER A 18 -18.68 -2.31 4.99
CA SER A 18 -18.87 -3.31 6.05
C SER A 18 -17.90 -4.51 5.98
N GLY A 19 -16.98 -4.53 5.01
CA GLY A 19 -16.11 -5.68 4.78
C GLY A 19 -16.77 -6.85 4.04
N ARG A 20 -17.92 -6.63 3.41
CA ARG A 20 -18.71 -7.67 2.73
C ARG A 20 -17.92 -8.37 1.62
N GLU A 21 -17.19 -7.63 0.83
CA GLU A 21 -16.41 -8.14 -0.32
C GLU A 21 -15.28 -9.09 0.12
N TRP A 22 -14.93 -9.06 1.40
CA TRP A 22 -13.89 -9.91 2.02
C TRP A 22 -14.46 -10.92 3.02
N ASP A 23 -15.79 -11.16 3.01
CA ASP A 23 -16.48 -12.04 3.97
C ASP A 23 -16.20 -11.69 5.44
N LEU A 24 -16.13 -10.39 5.75
CA LEU A 24 -15.85 -9.88 7.09
C LEU A 24 -17.08 -9.36 7.84
N VAL A 25 -18.30 -9.57 7.30
CA VAL A 25 -19.57 -9.25 7.98
C VAL A 25 -19.95 -10.43 8.87
N ARG A 26 -19.44 -10.45 10.09
CA ARG A 26 -19.62 -11.56 11.03
C ARG A 26 -20.10 -11.05 12.39
N LYS A 27 -20.84 -11.90 13.13
CA LYS A 27 -21.31 -11.57 14.49
C LYS A 27 -20.14 -11.48 15.49
N ASN A 28 -19.14 -12.33 15.32
CA ASN A 28 -17.93 -12.36 16.14
C ASN A 28 -16.72 -12.24 15.20
N GLY A 29 -15.77 -11.39 15.53
CA GLY A 29 -14.67 -11.07 14.65
C GLY A 29 -15.11 -10.14 13.50
N GLY A 30 -14.55 -10.31 12.29
CA GLY A 30 -14.88 -9.49 11.12
C GLY A 30 -13.96 -8.28 10.99
N LEU A 31 -14.48 -7.17 10.43
CA LEU A 31 -13.74 -5.94 10.19
C LEU A 31 -13.94 -4.94 11.33
N HIS A 32 -12.84 -4.52 11.93
CA HIS A 32 -12.80 -3.45 12.91
C HIS A 32 -11.97 -2.29 12.36
N ILE A 33 -12.51 -1.07 12.36
CA ILE A 33 -11.80 0.13 11.93
C ILE A 33 -11.56 1.00 13.15
N PHE A 34 -10.29 1.36 13.38
CA PHE A 34 -9.86 2.16 14.54
C PHE A 34 -9.41 3.55 14.06
N PRO A 35 -10.27 4.57 14.18
CA PRO A 35 -9.91 5.95 13.88
C PRO A 35 -8.97 6.53 14.97
N PRO A 36 -8.21 7.60 14.66
CA PRO A 36 -7.16 8.10 15.54
C PRO A 36 -7.65 8.74 16.86
N PHE A 37 -8.95 8.94 17.00
CA PHE A 37 -9.56 9.58 18.18
C PHE A 37 -10.49 8.64 18.97
N ALA A 38 -10.43 7.35 18.74
CA ALA A 38 -11.44 6.41 19.24
C ALA A 38 -11.42 6.23 20.76
N GLU A 39 -10.29 6.46 21.46
CA GLU A 39 -10.27 6.43 22.94
C GLU A 39 -9.11 7.23 23.55
N LYS A 40 -9.48 8.00 24.58
CA LYS A 40 -8.66 8.71 25.59
C LYS A 40 -7.93 10.00 25.22
N GLU A 41 -8.21 10.98 26.04
CA GLU A 41 -7.83 12.38 26.12
C GLU A 41 -6.32 12.70 26.23
N VAL A 42 -5.42 11.95 25.65
CA VAL A 42 -3.99 12.24 25.73
C VAL A 42 -3.41 12.54 24.37
N GLY A 43 -3.39 13.82 23.99
CA GLY A 43 -2.28 14.33 23.19
C GLY A 43 -2.35 14.24 21.67
N GLY A 44 -3.52 14.25 21.01
CA GLY A 44 -3.59 14.36 19.55
C GLY A 44 -3.39 13.03 18.79
N PRO A 45 -3.27 13.06 17.44
CA PRO A 45 -3.12 11.85 16.65
C PRO A 45 -1.84 11.11 17.04
N TYR A 46 -1.93 9.77 17.20
CA TYR A 46 -0.78 8.96 17.57
C TYR A 46 0.37 9.11 16.58
N VAL A 47 1.58 9.09 17.11
CA VAL A 47 2.82 9.10 16.33
C VAL A 47 3.37 7.68 16.32
N GLY A 48 3.59 7.12 15.11
CA GLY A 48 4.19 5.80 14.95
C GLY A 48 3.28 4.61 15.33
N ARG A 49 3.75 3.41 15.01
CA ARG A 49 2.99 2.16 15.14
C ARG A 49 2.78 1.77 16.62
N ALA A 50 3.77 1.97 17.49
CA ALA A 50 3.62 1.61 18.90
C ALA A 50 2.55 2.47 19.58
N GLY A 51 2.49 3.77 19.25
CA GLY A 51 1.42 4.64 19.72
C GLY A 51 0.03 4.23 19.20
N ALA A 52 -0.06 3.82 17.93
CA ALA A 52 -1.29 3.30 17.36
C ALA A 52 -1.76 2.00 18.06
N LEU A 53 -0.85 1.07 18.30
CA LEU A 53 -1.13 -0.20 18.98
C LEU A 53 -1.51 0.00 20.45
N ALA A 54 -0.96 1.00 21.12
CA ALA A 54 -1.32 1.32 22.50
C ALA A 54 -2.82 1.63 22.66
N ASN A 55 -3.42 2.27 21.65
CA ASN A 55 -4.87 2.52 21.62
C ASN A 55 -5.70 1.26 21.36
N LEU A 56 -5.06 0.16 20.95
CA LEU A 56 -5.70 -1.12 20.67
C LEU A 56 -5.49 -2.16 21.77
N LEU A 57 -4.85 -1.82 22.88
CA LEU A 57 -4.51 -2.80 23.94
C LEU A 57 -5.74 -3.53 24.48
N ASP A 58 -6.85 -2.84 24.72
CA ASP A 58 -8.06 -3.46 25.22
C ASP A 58 -8.70 -4.39 24.17
N PHE A 59 -8.64 -4.01 22.89
CA PHE A 59 -9.04 -4.89 21.80
C PHE A 59 -8.14 -6.13 21.73
N LEU A 60 -6.82 -5.98 21.75
CA LEU A 60 -5.86 -7.09 21.73
C LEU A 60 -6.07 -8.06 22.89
N LYS A 61 -6.31 -7.55 24.10
CA LYS A 61 -6.61 -8.36 25.30
C LYS A 61 -7.92 -9.13 25.18
N SER A 62 -8.89 -8.62 24.44
CA SER A 62 -10.18 -9.28 24.22
C SER A 62 -10.15 -10.40 23.18
N GLN A 63 -9.08 -10.49 22.37
CA GLN A 63 -8.92 -11.52 21.35
C GLN A 63 -8.44 -12.84 21.95
N LYS A 64 -8.69 -13.94 21.22
CA LYS A 64 -8.32 -15.30 21.64
C LYS A 64 -7.20 -15.92 20.82
N GLU A 65 -6.92 -15.33 19.68
CA GLU A 65 -5.88 -15.77 18.75
C GLU A 65 -4.50 -15.66 19.40
N GLU A 66 -3.67 -16.67 19.20
CA GLU A 66 -2.34 -16.77 19.79
C GLU A 66 -1.36 -15.78 19.13
N TYR A 67 -1.42 -15.67 17.81
CA TYR A 67 -0.53 -14.82 17.02
C TYR A 67 -1.24 -13.60 16.43
N VAL A 68 -0.48 -12.54 16.30
CA VAL A 68 -0.90 -11.31 15.60
C VAL A 68 0.00 -11.10 14.38
N VAL A 69 -0.64 -10.92 13.24
CA VAL A 69 0.03 -10.47 12.01
C VAL A 69 -0.21 -8.98 11.84
N MET A 70 0.85 -8.22 11.66
CA MET A 70 0.79 -6.79 11.40
C MET A 70 1.41 -6.50 10.04
N SER A 71 0.76 -5.66 9.24
CA SER A 71 1.28 -5.23 7.94
C SER A 71 0.99 -3.75 7.71
N ASP A 72 1.88 -3.06 7.00
CA ASP A 72 1.61 -1.74 6.45
C ASP A 72 0.89 -1.85 5.10
N THR A 73 0.22 -0.78 4.69
CA THR A 73 -0.55 -0.73 3.44
C THR A 73 0.23 -0.11 2.28
N ASN A 74 1.48 0.30 2.49
CA ASN A 74 2.33 0.87 1.45
C ASN A 74 3.14 -0.17 0.67
N VAL A 75 3.02 -1.43 1.03
CA VAL A 75 3.61 -2.57 0.32
C VAL A 75 2.49 -3.35 -0.36
N VAL A 76 2.52 -3.42 -1.68
CA VAL A 76 1.57 -4.20 -2.49
C VAL A 76 2.23 -5.52 -2.85
N VAL A 77 1.65 -6.61 -2.40
CA VAL A 77 2.22 -7.94 -2.48
C VAL A 77 1.12 -9.00 -2.39
N ASN A 78 1.26 -10.08 -3.12
CA ASN A 78 0.42 -11.27 -2.94
C ASN A 78 1.12 -12.22 -1.96
N PHE A 79 0.84 -12.06 -0.66
CA PHE A 79 1.62 -12.63 0.42
C PHE A 79 0.91 -13.81 1.09
N ASP A 80 1.62 -14.93 1.21
CA ASP A 80 1.14 -16.08 2.00
C ASP A 80 1.46 -15.91 3.49
N PHE A 81 0.50 -15.37 4.22
CA PHE A 81 0.62 -15.20 5.67
C PHE A 81 0.69 -16.53 6.42
N ASN A 82 0.06 -17.60 5.91
CA ASN A 82 0.09 -18.90 6.57
C ASN A 82 1.50 -19.51 6.53
N ALA A 83 2.18 -19.41 5.39
CA ALA A 83 3.56 -19.86 5.27
C ALA A 83 4.50 -19.11 6.23
N MET A 84 4.31 -17.80 6.39
CA MET A 84 5.10 -17.01 7.34
C MET A 84 4.79 -17.37 8.81
N ILE A 85 3.52 -17.58 9.17
CA ILE A 85 3.14 -18.03 10.51
C ILE A 85 3.74 -19.40 10.81
N GLN A 86 3.70 -20.33 9.85
CA GLN A 86 4.31 -21.64 10.03
C GLN A 86 5.84 -21.54 10.24
N ALA A 87 6.53 -20.72 9.44
CA ALA A 87 7.96 -20.48 9.63
C ALA A 87 8.28 -19.81 10.98
N HIS A 88 7.40 -18.95 11.48
CA HIS A 88 7.51 -18.38 12.83
C HIS A 88 7.44 -19.45 13.90
N MET A 89 6.48 -20.35 13.81
CA MET A 89 6.31 -21.46 14.76
C MET A 89 7.49 -22.45 14.71
N ASP A 90 7.90 -22.84 13.50
CA ASP A 90 8.99 -23.82 13.30
C ASP A 90 10.35 -23.30 13.80
N SER A 91 10.56 -22.00 13.80
CA SER A 91 11.79 -21.36 14.30
C SER A 91 11.75 -20.99 15.78
N GLU A 92 10.66 -21.29 16.47
CA GLU A 92 10.42 -20.87 17.85
C GLU A 92 10.75 -19.37 18.05
N ALA A 93 10.35 -18.55 17.08
CA ALA A 93 10.65 -17.12 17.08
C ALA A 93 9.76 -16.38 18.08
N ASP A 94 10.31 -15.36 18.73
CA ASP A 94 9.52 -14.36 19.46
C ASP A 94 8.85 -13.40 18.49
N ILE A 95 9.59 -13.02 17.44
CA ILE A 95 9.11 -12.13 16.38
C ILE A 95 9.69 -12.61 15.04
N THR A 96 8.85 -12.65 14.02
CA THR A 96 9.29 -12.85 12.63
C THR A 96 8.97 -11.62 11.80
N ILE A 97 9.93 -11.14 11.00
CA ILE A 97 9.79 -9.95 10.17
C ILE A 97 10.08 -10.32 8.73
N ALA A 98 9.13 -10.04 7.84
CA ALA A 98 9.33 -10.25 6.41
C ALA A 98 10.24 -9.17 5.81
N TYR A 99 11.10 -9.60 4.89
CA TYR A 99 11.97 -8.73 4.10
C TYR A 99 12.07 -9.22 2.67
N ASN A 100 12.41 -8.33 1.77
CA ASN A 100 12.80 -8.65 0.40
C ASN A 100 14.15 -8.02 0.05
N GLU A 101 14.85 -8.60 -0.92
CA GLU A 101 16.07 -8.02 -1.48
C GLU A 101 15.68 -7.12 -2.64
N GLN A 102 15.90 -5.83 -2.49
CA GLN A 102 15.60 -4.84 -3.53
C GLN A 102 16.51 -3.62 -3.41
N GLU A 103 16.66 -2.90 -4.51
CA GLU A 103 17.16 -1.53 -4.48
C GLU A 103 16.06 -0.62 -3.93
N LEU A 104 16.44 0.34 -3.12
CA LEU A 104 15.51 1.31 -2.58
C LEU A 104 15.20 2.37 -3.63
N PRO A 105 13.93 2.82 -3.76
CA PRO A 105 13.60 3.96 -4.60
C PRO A 105 14.43 5.19 -4.25
N GLU A 106 14.91 5.92 -5.27
CA GLU A 106 15.68 7.16 -5.08
C GLU A 106 14.98 8.15 -4.14
N GLU A 107 13.65 8.24 -4.23
CA GLU A 107 12.84 9.08 -3.35
C GLU A 107 13.07 8.79 -1.86
N LEU A 108 13.36 7.55 -1.50
CA LEU A 108 13.67 7.18 -0.12
C LEU A 108 15.11 7.48 0.26
N LEU A 109 16.03 7.52 -0.71
CA LEU A 109 17.43 7.85 -0.49
C LEU A 109 17.62 9.37 -0.31
N ASP A 110 16.83 10.18 -1.01
CA ASP A 110 16.85 11.64 -0.94
C ASP A 110 16.09 12.21 0.25
N TYR A 111 15.27 11.43 0.90
CA TYR A 111 14.44 11.87 2.02
C TYR A 111 15.32 12.25 3.22
N GLN A 112 15.90 13.43 3.14
CA GLN A 112 16.45 14.14 4.29
C GLN A 112 15.26 14.63 5.11
N THR A 113 14.99 13.95 6.22
CA THR A 113 14.30 14.59 7.32
C THR A 113 12.78 14.84 7.20
N SER A 114 11.97 13.83 6.96
CA SER A 114 10.78 13.81 7.79
C SER A 114 11.05 12.81 8.92
N ASP A 115 11.09 13.25 10.16
CA ASP A 115 11.21 12.40 11.37
C ASP A 115 10.12 11.30 11.47
N ARG A 116 9.39 11.04 10.39
CA ARG A 116 8.15 10.26 10.39
C ARG A 116 8.10 9.11 9.39
N ILE A 117 8.96 9.08 8.36
CA ILE A 117 9.00 7.99 7.39
C ILE A 117 10.31 7.25 7.56
N PHE A 118 10.24 6.04 8.12
CA PHE A 118 11.38 5.17 8.28
C PHE A 118 11.26 3.97 7.35
N TYR A 119 12.35 3.64 6.67
CA TYR A 119 12.57 2.33 6.13
C TYR A 119 13.71 1.66 6.89
N TYR A 120 13.69 0.34 6.93
CA TYR A 120 14.62 -0.45 7.72
C TYR A 120 15.26 -1.48 6.82
N THR A 121 16.57 -1.67 7.00
CA THR A 121 17.29 -2.77 6.37
C THR A 121 17.91 -3.67 7.42
N PHE A 122 18.15 -4.92 7.05
CA PHE A 122 18.56 -5.97 7.97
C PHE A 122 19.88 -6.58 7.62
N ASP A 123 20.74 -6.78 8.62
CA ASP A 123 21.84 -7.73 8.57
C ASP A 123 21.30 -9.06 9.11
N VAL A 124 21.22 -10.07 8.24
CA VAL A 124 20.64 -11.39 8.54
C VAL A 124 21.75 -12.44 8.61
N GLU A 125 21.84 -13.18 9.72
CA GLU A 125 22.76 -14.28 9.90
C GLU A 125 21.99 -15.51 10.36
N GLN A 126 22.10 -16.61 9.63
CA GLN A 126 21.42 -17.88 9.91
C GLN A 126 19.90 -17.72 10.16
N GLY A 127 19.25 -16.88 9.32
CA GLY A 127 17.82 -16.60 9.45
C GLY A 127 17.45 -15.58 10.52
N ARG A 128 18.38 -15.18 11.39
CA ARG A 128 18.13 -14.24 12.48
C ARG A 128 18.55 -12.82 12.12
N ILE A 129 17.74 -11.84 12.48
CA ILE A 129 18.07 -10.41 12.35
C ILE A 129 19.07 -10.05 13.45
N ARG A 130 20.29 -9.68 13.06
CA ARG A 130 21.35 -9.29 13.99
C ARG A 130 21.44 -7.78 14.16
N LYS A 131 21.15 -7.06 13.10
CA LYS A 131 21.20 -5.60 13.12
C LYS A 131 20.10 -5.02 12.24
N VAL A 132 19.56 -3.91 12.67
CA VAL A 132 18.61 -3.09 11.90
C VAL A 132 19.24 -1.74 11.67
N SER A 133 19.28 -1.30 10.42
CA SER A 133 19.68 0.04 10.04
C SER A 133 18.46 0.86 9.66
N ILE A 134 18.43 2.13 10.08
CA ILE A 134 17.33 3.07 9.81
C ILE A 134 17.77 4.03 8.74
N ASN A 135 17.01 4.13 7.65
CA ASN A 135 17.27 5.04 6.53
C ASN A 135 18.73 5.00 6.07
N PRO A 136 19.34 3.82 5.84
CA PRO A 136 20.71 3.77 5.37
C PRO A 136 20.78 4.36 3.97
N LYS A 137 21.70 5.29 3.76
CA LYS A 137 22.01 5.86 2.44
C LYS A 137 22.96 4.94 1.67
N THR A 138 22.60 3.68 1.53
CA THR A 138 23.44 2.69 0.87
C THR A 138 22.84 2.38 -0.50
N GLU A 139 23.64 2.51 -1.53
CA GLU A 139 23.27 2.11 -2.90
C GLU A 139 23.28 0.60 -3.05
N GLY A 140 22.56 0.10 -4.06
CA GLY A 140 22.46 -1.30 -4.40
C GLY A 140 21.39 -2.07 -3.61
N VAL A 141 21.37 -3.37 -3.82
CA VAL A 141 20.35 -4.28 -3.26
C VAL A 141 20.53 -4.40 -1.74
N GLN A 142 19.46 -4.18 -1.02
CA GLN A 142 19.37 -4.24 0.45
C GLN A 142 18.33 -5.26 0.90
N ASN A 143 18.55 -5.88 2.07
CA ASN A 143 17.51 -6.65 2.78
C ASN A 143 16.51 -5.67 3.41
N THR A 144 15.50 -5.28 2.67
CA THR A 144 14.58 -4.22 3.09
C THR A 144 13.35 -4.79 3.77
N SER A 145 13.03 -4.29 4.96
CA SER A 145 11.83 -4.66 5.70
C SER A 145 10.57 -4.42 4.89
N MET A 146 9.68 -5.39 4.84
CA MET A 146 8.34 -5.21 4.29
C MET A 146 7.34 -4.66 5.31
N ASN A 147 7.80 -4.44 6.55
CA ASN A 147 6.94 -4.04 7.68
C ASN A 147 5.78 -5.03 7.94
N ILE A 148 5.99 -6.29 7.61
CA ILE A 148 5.09 -7.40 7.92
C ILE A 148 5.71 -8.18 9.08
N PHE A 149 4.93 -8.37 10.15
CA PHE A 149 5.39 -8.98 11.40
C PHE A 149 4.45 -10.10 11.81
N VAL A 150 5.01 -11.16 12.37
CA VAL A 150 4.29 -12.16 13.16
C VAL A 150 4.87 -12.14 14.57
N ILE A 151 4.00 -12.09 15.58
CA ILE A 151 4.37 -12.02 17.00
C ILE A 151 3.27 -12.67 17.84
N ALA A 152 3.64 -13.33 18.94
CA ALA A 152 2.68 -13.81 19.92
C ALA A 152 1.89 -12.63 20.53
N ARG A 153 0.57 -12.77 20.63
CA ARG A 153 -0.33 -11.70 21.11
C ARG A 153 0.05 -11.19 22.50
N GLU A 154 0.37 -12.08 23.41
CA GLU A 154 0.77 -11.73 24.78
C GLU A 154 2.07 -10.91 24.79
N LEU A 155 3.07 -11.32 24.01
CA LEU A 155 4.33 -10.58 23.89
C LEU A 155 4.09 -9.19 23.27
N LEU A 156 3.22 -9.09 22.26
CA LEU A 156 2.86 -7.81 21.67
C LEU A 156 2.24 -6.87 22.71
N ILE A 157 1.30 -7.37 23.52
CA ILE A 157 0.65 -6.60 24.59
C ILE A 157 1.69 -6.10 25.61
N GLU A 158 2.61 -6.96 26.04
CA GLU A 158 3.69 -6.60 26.96
C GLU A 158 4.59 -5.49 26.41
N LEU A 159 5.10 -5.70 25.18
CA LEU A 159 6.00 -4.75 24.51
C LEU A 159 5.34 -3.39 24.28
N VAL A 160 4.09 -3.40 23.81
CA VAL A 160 3.35 -2.15 23.54
C VAL A 160 2.99 -1.42 24.82
N SER A 161 2.57 -2.14 25.87
CA SER A 161 2.27 -1.54 27.18
C SER A 161 3.50 -0.89 27.79
N THR A 162 4.65 -1.56 27.72
CA THR A 162 5.93 -1.03 28.20
C THR A 162 6.35 0.20 27.39
N ALA A 163 6.23 0.14 26.06
CA ALA A 163 6.56 1.26 25.19
C ALA A 163 5.69 2.49 25.47
N TYR A 164 4.39 2.27 25.68
CA TYR A 164 3.45 3.34 26.03
C TYR A 164 3.80 4.04 27.35
N MET A 165 4.09 3.25 28.39
CA MET A 165 4.52 3.82 29.70
C MET A 165 5.83 4.62 29.59
N GLN A 166 6.67 4.31 28.63
CA GLN A 166 7.97 4.98 28.40
C GLN A 166 7.89 6.10 27.37
N GLY A 167 6.71 6.44 26.83
CA GLY A 167 6.54 7.46 25.80
C GLY A 167 7.17 7.10 24.44
N ARG A 168 7.39 5.82 24.16
CA ARG A 168 7.99 5.31 22.93
C ARG A 168 6.92 5.11 21.86
N SER A 169 7.19 5.60 20.64
CA SER A 169 6.18 5.68 19.58
C SER A 169 6.46 4.79 18.36
N PHE A 170 7.73 4.53 18.04
CA PHE A 170 8.11 3.80 16.82
C PHE A 170 8.43 2.34 17.14
N PHE A 171 7.60 1.43 16.64
CA PHE A 171 7.66 0.01 17.00
C PHE A 171 9.03 -0.64 16.67
N MET A 172 9.53 -0.47 15.44
CA MET A 172 10.83 -1.03 15.06
C MET A 172 11.97 -0.37 15.86
N ARG A 173 12.06 0.96 15.82
CA ARG A 173 13.17 1.72 16.40
C ARG A 173 13.20 1.66 17.93
N ASP A 174 12.04 1.84 18.56
CA ASP A 174 11.99 2.09 20.00
C ASP A 174 11.65 0.81 20.80
N VAL A 175 11.07 -0.22 20.12
CA VAL A 175 10.62 -1.45 20.77
C VAL A 175 11.46 -2.64 20.32
N ILE A 176 11.56 -2.93 19.02
CA ILE A 176 12.25 -4.13 18.52
C ILE A 176 13.77 -4.01 18.62
N MET A 177 14.34 -2.92 18.08
CA MET A 177 15.81 -2.76 18.04
C MET A 177 16.50 -2.90 19.41
N PRO A 178 15.98 -2.32 20.50
CA PRO A 178 16.59 -2.49 21.83
C PRO A 178 16.50 -3.91 22.38
N GLN A 179 15.66 -4.76 21.82
CA GLN A 179 15.42 -6.12 22.26
C GLN A 179 16.09 -7.20 21.40
N LEU A 180 16.78 -6.82 20.30
CA LEU A 180 17.40 -7.75 19.35
C LEU A 180 18.37 -8.75 20.00
N SER A 181 19.02 -8.38 21.10
CA SER A 181 19.92 -9.28 21.84
C SER A 181 19.20 -10.25 22.78
N LYS A 182 17.94 -9.97 23.13
CA LYS A 182 17.16 -10.74 24.11
C LYS A 182 16.13 -11.62 23.42
N LEU A 183 15.47 -11.11 22.37
CA LEU A 183 14.43 -11.79 21.63
C LEU A 183 15.01 -12.59 20.46
N ASN A 184 14.37 -13.72 20.16
CA ASN A 184 14.62 -14.46 18.92
C ASN A 184 13.87 -13.81 17.77
N VAL A 185 14.52 -12.82 17.09
CA VAL A 185 13.92 -12.11 15.97
C VAL A 185 14.39 -12.74 14.65
N GLN A 186 13.48 -13.45 13.99
CA GLN A 186 13.74 -14.14 12.72
C GLN A 186 13.39 -13.30 11.52
N ALA A 187 14.14 -13.48 10.44
CA ALA A 187 13.91 -12.86 9.15
C ALA A 187 13.20 -13.84 8.20
N TYR A 188 12.06 -13.46 7.66
CA TYR A 188 11.36 -14.23 6.64
C TYR A 188 11.62 -13.60 5.26
N LYS A 189 12.38 -14.29 4.42
CA LYS A 189 12.71 -13.82 3.07
C LYS A 189 11.52 -14.04 2.14
N TYR A 190 11.01 -12.97 1.54
CA TYR A 190 10.03 -13.01 0.47
C TYR A 190 10.71 -12.78 -0.87
N THR A 191 10.45 -13.65 -1.85
CA THR A 191 11.10 -13.64 -3.16
C THR A 191 10.15 -13.31 -4.32
N GLY A 192 8.86 -13.07 -4.04
CA GLY A 192 7.86 -12.71 -5.04
C GLY A 192 7.90 -11.22 -5.41
N TYR A 193 6.94 -10.82 -6.24
CA TYR A 193 6.78 -9.41 -6.63
C TYR A 193 6.42 -8.53 -5.43
N VAL A 194 7.10 -7.40 -5.30
CA VAL A 194 6.86 -6.40 -4.26
C VAL A 194 6.83 -5.02 -4.89
N ALA A 195 5.70 -4.35 -4.82
CA ALA A 195 5.60 -2.93 -5.15
C ALA A 195 5.57 -2.12 -3.85
N ARG A 196 6.40 -1.09 -3.77
CA ARG A 196 6.49 -0.21 -2.60
C ARG A 196 6.07 1.20 -2.97
N ILE A 197 4.96 1.65 -2.39
CA ILE A 197 4.39 2.98 -2.63
C ILE A 197 4.86 3.92 -1.53
N SER A 198 5.77 4.83 -1.86
CA SER A 198 6.31 5.84 -0.95
C SER A 198 5.84 7.26 -1.28
N GLY A 199 5.44 7.50 -2.52
CA GLY A 199 4.99 8.79 -3.00
C GLY A 199 4.27 8.69 -4.35
N MET A 200 4.04 9.83 -4.98
CA MET A 200 3.30 9.90 -6.24
C MET A 200 4.11 9.30 -7.41
N LYS A 201 5.45 9.49 -7.39
CA LYS A 201 6.35 8.92 -8.40
C LYS A 201 6.32 7.39 -8.34
N SER A 202 6.55 6.81 -7.15
CA SER A 202 6.51 5.35 -6.98
C SER A 202 5.12 4.77 -7.26
N TYR A 203 4.03 5.49 -6.92
CA TYR A 203 2.68 5.09 -7.31
C TYR A 203 2.53 5.00 -8.84
N PHE A 204 3.02 6.01 -9.54
CA PHE A 204 3.01 6.02 -11.01
C PHE A 204 3.83 4.87 -11.59
N GLU A 205 5.09 4.76 -11.20
CA GLU A 205 6.01 3.72 -11.70
C GLU A 205 5.49 2.31 -11.46
N GLU A 206 5.00 2.02 -10.26
CA GLU A 206 4.49 0.68 -9.92
C GLU A 206 3.21 0.32 -10.68
N ASN A 207 2.32 1.29 -10.96
CA ASN A 207 1.17 1.06 -11.85
C ASN A 207 1.61 0.81 -13.29
N MET A 208 2.57 1.59 -13.81
CA MET A 208 3.07 1.41 -15.18
C MET A 208 3.81 0.08 -15.37
N LYS A 209 4.51 -0.42 -14.35
CA LYS A 209 5.13 -1.75 -14.37
C LYS A 209 4.13 -2.88 -14.56
N LEU A 210 2.87 -2.71 -14.13
CA LEU A 210 1.82 -3.72 -14.31
C LEU A 210 1.30 -3.81 -15.76
N LEU A 211 1.73 -2.92 -16.66
CA LEU A 211 1.48 -3.06 -18.10
C LEU A 211 2.35 -4.15 -18.75
N ASP A 212 3.36 -4.62 -18.05
CA ASP A 212 4.16 -5.78 -18.42
C ASP A 212 3.52 -7.06 -17.85
N ASP A 213 3.26 -8.05 -18.72
CA ASP A 213 2.57 -9.27 -18.35
C ASP A 213 3.29 -10.07 -17.25
N TYR A 214 4.62 -10.04 -17.23
CA TYR A 214 5.40 -10.75 -16.20
C TYR A 214 5.13 -10.19 -14.79
N ASN A 215 5.11 -8.87 -14.66
CA ASN A 215 4.83 -8.21 -13.38
C ASN A 215 3.36 -8.38 -12.97
N LEU A 216 2.44 -8.29 -13.94
CA LEU A 216 1.02 -8.52 -13.73
C LEU A 216 0.76 -9.93 -13.20
N ASP A 217 1.31 -10.94 -13.86
CA ASP A 217 1.18 -12.33 -13.45
C ASP A 217 1.84 -12.60 -12.09
N ALA A 218 3.01 -12.02 -11.84
CA ALA A 218 3.70 -12.16 -10.56
C ALA A 218 2.89 -11.63 -9.38
N LEU A 219 2.07 -10.60 -9.58
CA LEU A 219 1.20 -10.05 -8.54
C LEU A 219 -0.13 -10.79 -8.42
N PHE A 220 -0.77 -11.17 -9.53
CA PHE A 220 -2.16 -11.62 -9.52
C PHE A 220 -2.36 -13.13 -9.66
N SER A 221 -1.34 -13.90 -10.10
CA SER A 221 -1.51 -15.34 -10.36
C SER A 221 -1.37 -16.23 -9.12
N ALA A 222 -0.65 -15.79 -8.07
CA ALA A 222 -0.33 -16.64 -6.92
C ALA A 222 -1.58 -17.00 -6.08
N ALA A 223 -2.45 -16.03 -5.83
CA ALA A 223 -3.71 -16.21 -5.13
C ALA A 223 -4.74 -15.15 -5.56
N PRO A 224 -6.05 -15.44 -5.48
CA PRO A 224 -7.08 -14.46 -5.80
C PRO A 224 -6.98 -13.21 -4.92
N ILE A 225 -7.05 -12.04 -5.55
CA ILE A 225 -7.13 -10.76 -4.85
C ILE A 225 -8.58 -10.29 -4.86
N TYR A 226 -9.18 -10.18 -3.69
CA TYR A 226 -10.54 -9.72 -3.54
C TYR A 226 -10.61 -8.20 -3.43
N THR A 227 -11.54 -7.59 -4.15
CA THR A 227 -11.77 -6.15 -4.12
C THR A 227 -13.25 -5.85 -4.25
N LYS A 228 -13.62 -4.60 -4.02
CA LYS A 228 -15.02 -4.14 -4.19
C LYS A 228 -15.46 -4.31 -5.64
N ILE A 229 -16.50 -5.08 -5.85
CA ILE A 229 -17.09 -5.31 -7.18
C ILE A 229 -18.03 -4.16 -7.50
N ARG A 230 -17.94 -3.65 -8.73
CA ARG A 230 -18.88 -2.70 -9.31
C ARG A 230 -19.42 -3.32 -10.60
N GLY A 231 -20.73 -3.35 -10.74
CA GLY A 231 -21.40 -3.92 -11.91
C GLY A 231 -21.51 -2.92 -13.05
N ASP A 232 -20.39 -2.55 -13.63
CA ASP A 232 -20.35 -1.65 -14.79
C ASP A 232 -20.58 -2.42 -16.11
N ASN A 233 -21.03 -1.72 -17.15
CA ASN A 233 -21.13 -2.29 -18.49
C ASN A 233 -19.75 -2.59 -19.05
N PRO A 234 -19.60 -3.52 -20.01
CA PRO A 234 -18.35 -3.70 -20.74
C PRO A 234 -17.87 -2.40 -21.38
N THR A 235 -16.57 -2.23 -21.48
CA THR A 235 -15.96 -1.07 -22.17
C THR A 235 -16.36 -1.02 -23.63
N HIS A 236 -16.78 0.17 -24.09
CA HIS A 236 -17.23 0.42 -25.44
C HIS A 236 -16.18 1.19 -26.24
N TYR A 237 -15.58 0.53 -27.22
CA TYR A 237 -14.69 1.15 -28.19
C TYR A 237 -15.51 1.62 -29.40
N LYS A 238 -15.57 2.94 -29.62
CA LYS A 238 -16.29 3.55 -30.74
C LYS A 238 -15.40 3.70 -31.97
N ASP A 239 -16.01 4.10 -33.07
CA ASP A 239 -15.29 4.33 -34.31
C ASP A 239 -14.16 5.37 -34.14
N GLY A 240 -12.96 5.01 -34.58
CA GLY A 240 -11.75 5.82 -34.42
C GLY A 240 -10.95 5.59 -33.17
N ALA A 241 -11.41 4.72 -32.25
CA ALA A 241 -10.64 4.32 -31.08
C ALA A 241 -9.37 3.57 -31.48
N LYS A 242 -8.24 3.96 -30.87
CA LYS A 242 -6.96 3.24 -30.98
C LYS A 242 -6.43 2.99 -29.57
N VAL A 243 -6.20 1.75 -29.25
CA VAL A 243 -5.75 1.34 -27.92
C VAL A 243 -4.55 0.42 -28.04
N GLN A 244 -3.45 0.76 -27.37
CA GLN A 244 -2.21 -0.02 -27.39
C GLN A 244 -1.55 -0.04 -26.01
N ASN A 245 -1.23 -1.23 -25.51
CA ASN A 245 -0.58 -1.46 -24.22
C ASN A 245 -1.31 -0.75 -23.07
N VAL A 246 -2.57 -1.11 -22.83
CA VAL A 246 -3.45 -0.44 -21.87
C VAL A 246 -4.12 -1.46 -20.96
N MET A 247 -4.03 -1.25 -19.67
CA MET A 247 -4.88 -1.92 -18.69
C MET A 247 -6.14 -1.08 -18.50
N MET A 248 -7.29 -1.63 -18.84
CA MET A 248 -8.56 -0.89 -18.84
C MET A 248 -9.65 -1.64 -18.09
N ALA A 249 -10.31 -0.96 -17.17
CA ALA A 249 -11.44 -1.48 -16.42
C ALA A 249 -12.77 -1.31 -17.19
N ASP A 250 -13.84 -1.92 -16.66
CA ASP A 250 -15.19 -1.86 -17.22
C ASP A 250 -15.80 -0.44 -17.23
N GLY A 251 -16.83 -0.25 -18.03
CA GLY A 251 -17.64 0.98 -18.09
C GLY A 251 -17.03 2.12 -18.90
N CYS A 252 -15.86 1.91 -19.51
CA CYS A 252 -15.20 2.96 -20.26
C CYS A 252 -15.84 3.19 -21.65
N VAL A 253 -15.73 4.41 -22.16
CA VAL A 253 -16.14 4.77 -23.54
C VAL A 253 -14.96 5.44 -24.23
N ILE A 254 -14.45 4.81 -25.29
CA ILE A 254 -13.22 5.24 -25.96
C ILE A 254 -13.54 5.64 -27.41
N GLU A 255 -13.30 6.91 -27.76
CA GLU A 255 -13.39 7.48 -29.12
C GLU A 255 -12.05 8.06 -29.60
N GLY A 256 -11.05 8.11 -28.74
CA GLY A 256 -9.71 8.66 -28.99
C GLY A 256 -8.60 7.61 -29.02
N GLU A 257 -7.38 8.06 -28.85
CA GLU A 257 -6.17 7.24 -28.82
C GLU A 257 -5.69 7.09 -27.38
N VAL A 258 -5.43 5.84 -26.93
CA VAL A 258 -4.90 5.54 -25.60
C VAL A 258 -3.70 4.60 -25.74
N GLU A 259 -2.57 4.99 -25.16
CA GLU A 259 -1.32 4.26 -25.26
C GLU A 259 -0.61 4.21 -23.91
N ASN A 260 -0.01 3.06 -23.56
CA ASN A 260 0.79 2.85 -22.35
C ASN A 260 0.13 3.46 -21.09
N SER A 261 -1.11 3.10 -20.79
CA SER A 261 -1.89 3.77 -19.75
C SER A 261 -2.72 2.81 -18.91
N VAL A 262 -3.02 3.23 -17.68
CA VAL A 262 -3.91 2.50 -16.79
C VAL A 262 -5.21 3.29 -16.65
N ILE A 263 -6.32 2.69 -17.09
CA ILE A 263 -7.62 3.35 -17.22
C ILE A 263 -8.62 2.66 -16.28
N PHE A 264 -9.09 3.41 -15.30
CA PHE A 264 -10.05 2.92 -14.31
C PHE A 264 -11.49 2.97 -14.86
N ARG A 265 -12.43 2.46 -14.04
CA ARG A 265 -13.83 2.28 -14.41
C ARG A 265 -14.51 3.59 -14.82
N GLY A 266 -15.35 3.52 -15.85
CA GLY A 266 -16.22 4.62 -16.26
C GLY A 266 -15.51 5.79 -16.93
N VAL A 267 -14.23 5.67 -17.27
CA VAL A 267 -13.47 6.73 -17.96
C VAL A 267 -14.01 6.95 -19.37
N LYS A 268 -14.10 8.21 -19.79
CA LYS A 268 -14.54 8.60 -21.13
C LYS A 268 -13.43 9.35 -21.86
N ILE A 269 -13.04 8.85 -23.02
CA ILE A 269 -12.04 9.48 -23.90
C ILE A 269 -12.73 9.94 -25.16
N GLY A 270 -12.82 11.24 -25.36
CA GLY A 270 -13.50 11.90 -26.44
C GLY A 270 -12.80 11.75 -27.80
N LYS A 271 -13.54 12.08 -28.86
CA LYS A 271 -13.07 11.97 -30.25
C LYS A 271 -11.79 12.78 -30.49
N GLY A 272 -10.76 12.13 -31.02
CA GLY A 272 -9.47 12.74 -31.31
C GLY A 272 -8.64 13.14 -30.10
N ALA A 273 -9.10 12.82 -28.89
CA ALA A 273 -8.28 12.95 -27.69
C ALA A 273 -7.14 11.92 -27.69
N LYS A 274 -6.02 12.28 -27.06
CA LYS A 274 -4.84 11.42 -26.95
C LYS A 274 -4.43 11.30 -25.49
N VAL A 275 -4.31 10.08 -25.03
CA VAL A 275 -3.87 9.74 -23.65
C VAL A 275 -2.66 8.84 -23.75
N ARG A 276 -1.55 9.28 -23.18
CA ARG A 276 -0.30 8.51 -23.17
C ARG A 276 0.33 8.48 -21.81
N ASN A 277 0.95 7.35 -21.47
CA ASN A 277 1.74 7.19 -20.25
C ASN A 277 1.02 7.78 -19.03
N SER A 278 -0.27 7.47 -18.85
CA SER A 278 -1.11 8.14 -17.84
C SER A 278 -1.95 7.17 -17.04
N ILE A 279 -2.31 7.58 -15.82
CA ILE A 279 -3.21 6.84 -14.94
C ILE A 279 -4.48 7.69 -14.77
N LEU A 280 -5.59 7.24 -15.33
CA LEU A 280 -6.87 7.94 -15.21
C LEU A 280 -7.80 7.17 -14.27
N MET A 281 -8.08 7.76 -13.11
CA MET A 281 -8.97 7.12 -12.13
C MET A 281 -10.45 7.26 -12.52
N GLN A 282 -11.30 6.62 -11.72
CA GLN A 282 -12.72 6.41 -11.97
C GLN A 282 -13.46 7.66 -12.42
N ASP A 283 -14.32 7.46 -13.43
CA ASP A 283 -15.24 8.48 -13.95
C ASP A 283 -14.55 9.77 -14.45
N THR A 284 -13.24 9.69 -14.79
CA THR A 284 -12.51 10.78 -15.47
C THR A 284 -13.02 10.95 -16.89
N VAL A 285 -13.21 12.19 -17.32
CA VAL A 285 -13.60 12.57 -18.68
C VAL A 285 -12.47 13.34 -19.34
N VAL A 286 -11.98 12.85 -20.47
CA VAL A 286 -11.07 13.56 -21.37
C VAL A 286 -11.86 13.96 -22.59
N GLU A 287 -12.15 15.25 -22.75
CA GLU A 287 -13.00 15.74 -23.82
C GLU A 287 -12.29 15.73 -25.19
N ALA A 288 -13.06 16.00 -26.25
CA ALA A 288 -12.58 15.89 -27.63
C ALA A 288 -11.32 16.71 -27.90
N GLY A 289 -10.35 16.09 -28.58
CA GLY A 289 -9.11 16.74 -28.99
C GLY A 289 -8.12 17.09 -27.88
N ALA A 290 -8.42 16.77 -26.62
CA ALA A 290 -7.46 16.96 -25.53
C ALA A 290 -6.25 16.02 -25.68
N ASN A 291 -5.07 16.49 -25.28
CA ASN A 291 -3.81 15.72 -25.33
C ASN A 291 -3.19 15.67 -23.94
N VAL A 292 -3.11 14.48 -23.36
CA VAL A 292 -2.62 14.26 -22.01
C VAL A 292 -1.49 13.23 -22.00
N GLU A 293 -0.42 13.55 -21.29
CA GLU A 293 0.77 12.71 -21.20
C GLU A 293 1.40 12.81 -19.81
N TYR A 294 1.74 11.68 -19.19
CA TYR A 294 2.28 11.58 -17.84
C TYR A 294 1.40 12.26 -16.77
N LEU A 295 0.11 11.93 -16.78
CA LEU A 295 -0.86 12.41 -15.81
C LEU A 295 -1.31 11.30 -14.86
N ILE A 296 -1.63 11.70 -13.64
CA ILE A 296 -2.41 10.93 -12.69
C ILE A 296 -3.65 11.75 -12.35
N THR A 297 -4.82 11.34 -12.79
CA THR A 297 -6.06 11.98 -12.34
C THR A 297 -6.65 11.20 -11.17
N ASP A 298 -7.18 11.89 -10.16
CA ASP A 298 -8.10 11.29 -9.20
C ASP A 298 -9.50 11.17 -9.83
N LYS A 299 -10.49 10.74 -9.04
CA LYS A 299 -11.85 10.42 -9.51
C LYS A 299 -12.63 11.68 -9.96
N ASN A 300 -13.49 11.50 -10.95
CA ASN A 300 -14.39 12.54 -11.43
C ASN A 300 -13.68 13.83 -11.91
N VAL A 301 -12.52 13.69 -12.54
CA VAL A 301 -11.79 14.79 -13.17
C VAL A 301 -12.33 15.01 -14.58
N VAL A 302 -12.45 16.26 -15.00
CA VAL A 302 -12.78 16.64 -16.37
C VAL A 302 -11.63 17.41 -16.99
N ILE A 303 -11.06 16.88 -18.07
CA ILE A 303 -10.07 17.56 -18.91
C ILE A 303 -10.81 18.09 -20.12
N THR A 304 -10.88 19.42 -20.23
CA THR A 304 -11.71 20.13 -21.24
C THR A 304 -11.18 19.96 -22.65
N ALA A 305 -12.06 20.18 -23.63
CA ALA A 305 -11.78 19.96 -25.05
C ALA A 305 -10.55 20.77 -25.55
N GLY A 306 -9.70 20.10 -26.31
CA GLY A 306 -8.49 20.69 -26.88
C GLY A 306 -7.38 21.03 -25.86
N LYS A 307 -7.56 20.72 -24.60
CA LYS A 307 -6.55 20.97 -23.55
C LYS A 307 -5.29 20.14 -23.78
N GLU A 308 -4.14 20.75 -23.60
CA GLU A 308 -2.85 20.08 -23.61
C GLU A 308 -2.27 20.07 -22.21
N MET A 309 -1.96 18.89 -21.69
CA MET A 309 -1.37 18.70 -20.37
C MET A 309 -0.26 17.64 -20.43
N LYS A 310 0.91 18.02 -19.99
CA LYS A 310 2.08 17.14 -20.06
C LYS A 310 2.92 17.21 -18.80
N GLY A 311 3.12 16.07 -18.16
CA GLY A 311 4.14 15.84 -17.16
C GLY A 311 5.41 15.20 -17.75
N THR A 312 6.19 14.56 -16.93
CA THR A 312 7.34 13.75 -17.32
C THR A 312 7.29 12.40 -16.57
N ASP A 313 8.07 11.44 -17.00
CA ASP A 313 8.23 10.14 -16.34
C ASP A 313 8.70 10.26 -14.89
N THR A 314 9.58 11.22 -14.62
CA THR A 314 10.10 11.50 -13.28
C THR A 314 9.20 12.40 -12.44
N PHE A 315 8.30 13.13 -13.07
CA PHE A 315 7.38 14.06 -12.42
C PHE A 315 6.00 14.06 -13.09
N PRO A 316 5.18 13.01 -12.86
CA PRO A 316 3.81 12.97 -13.36
C PRO A 316 2.96 14.07 -12.70
N VAL A 317 2.10 14.69 -13.49
CA VAL A 317 1.19 15.74 -12.99
C VAL A 317 -0.02 15.08 -12.33
N TYR A 318 -0.28 15.42 -11.07
CA TYR A 318 -1.46 14.96 -10.34
C TYR A 318 -2.59 15.98 -10.38
N ILE A 319 -3.80 15.50 -10.64
CA ILE A 319 -5.04 16.32 -10.65
C ILE A 319 -6.00 15.75 -9.60
N GLU A 320 -6.40 16.62 -8.66
CA GLU A 320 -7.30 16.24 -7.57
C GLU A 320 -8.72 15.91 -8.08
N LYS A 321 -9.41 15.08 -7.30
CA LYS A 321 -10.81 14.68 -7.58
C LYS A 321 -11.75 15.88 -7.72
N PHE A 322 -12.74 15.71 -8.59
CA PHE A 322 -13.77 16.73 -8.89
C PHE A 322 -13.22 18.03 -9.52
N THR A 323 -12.00 18.00 -10.04
CA THR A 323 -11.39 19.15 -10.71
C THR A 323 -11.76 19.17 -12.19
N THR A 324 -12.06 20.36 -12.73
CA THR A 324 -12.16 20.63 -14.17
C THR A 324 -10.98 21.50 -14.60
N VAL A 325 -10.21 21.08 -15.58
CA VAL A 325 -9.01 21.75 -16.10
C VAL A 325 -9.12 22.03 -17.59
#